data_2e3264497720c006a9983c75d1144817
#
_entry.id   2e3264497720c006a9983c75d1144817
#
_cell.length_a   1.000
_cell.length_b   1.000
_cell.length_c   1.000
_cell.angle_alpha   90.00
_cell.angle_beta   90.00
_cell.angle_gamma   90.00
#
_symmetry.space_group_name_H-M   'P 1'
#
loop_
_entity.id
_entity.type
_entity.pdbx_description
1 polymer ?
#
loop_
_entity_poly.entity_id
_entity_poly.type
_entity_poly.pdbx_seq_one_letter_code
_entity_poly.pdbx_strand_id
1 'polypeptide(L)'
;MRAWPPTGLLVAAALAAGCFTMTPAQNRSLDEVRVFADETARIYGLAPIHVLVSHNPESPVGSYRRGFFAVNQLVLRSEFRDAIVAHELAHYVLGHDAALTAATPEARLTERQQRELDANAKSVEILTRVRGVPEDQALRMAYSYLLNVHRRLQRSPGEDLLGHRPPCEEIADLLARYPAQLTWTARLECAPQRSAVGG
;
A
#
# COMPACT_ATOMS: atom_id res chain seq x y z
N MET A 1 11.48 11.29 -72.64
CA MET A 1 10.52 10.46 -71.92
C MET A 1 11.27 9.52 -71.01
N ARG A 2 11.32 9.83 -69.69
CA ARG A 2 11.95 8.95 -68.69
C ARG A 2 10.87 8.59 -67.67
N ALA A 3 10.54 7.34 -67.58
CA ALA A 3 9.60 6.77 -66.62
C ALA A 3 10.30 6.62 -65.26
N TRP A 4 9.66 7.09 -64.21
CA TRP A 4 10.01 6.83 -62.84
C TRP A 4 9.25 5.59 -62.33
N PRO A 5 9.92 4.67 -61.60
CA PRO A 5 9.21 3.57 -60.95
C PRO A 5 8.60 4.04 -59.62
N PRO A 6 7.47 3.52 -59.25
CA PRO A 6 6.88 3.76 -57.94
C PRO A 6 7.39 2.71 -56.94
N THR A 7 8.33 3.05 -56.11
CA THR A 7 8.65 2.26 -54.93
C THR A 7 8.06 2.96 -53.68
N GLY A 8 6.78 2.74 -53.48
CA GLY A 8 6.13 3.05 -52.22
C GLY A 8 6.45 1.95 -51.19
N LEU A 9 7.47 2.16 -50.38
CA LEU A 9 7.73 1.33 -49.22
C LEU A 9 6.80 1.80 -48.08
N LEU A 10 5.68 1.13 -47.92
CA LEU A 10 4.84 1.25 -46.73
C LEU A 10 5.56 0.60 -45.55
N VAL A 11 6.28 1.41 -44.78
CA VAL A 11 6.74 1.02 -43.46
C VAL A 11 5.50 1.04 -42.54
N ALA A 12 4.87 -0.11 -42.39
CA ALA A 12 3.91 -0.34 -41.34
C ALA A 12 4.66 -0.31 -40.01
N ALA A 13 4.72 0.86 -39.36
CA ALA A 13 5.11 0.97 -37.96
C ALA A 13 4.05 0.21 -37.15
N ALA A 14 4.34 -1.04 -36.84
CA ALA A 14 3.62 -1.78 -35.82
C ALA A 14 3.88 -1.06 -34.49
N LEU A 15 2.98 -0.17 -34.13
CA LEU A 15 2.83 0.29 -32.75
C LEU A 15 2.46 -0.94 -31.95
N ALA A 16 3.47 -1.62 -31.43
CA ALA A 16 3.31 -2.57 -30.34
C ALA A 16 2.84 -1.75 -29.13
N ALA A 17 1.54 -1.43 -29.09
CA ALA A 17 0.88 -1.11 -27.85
C ALA A 17 1.09 -2.33 -26.97
N GLY A 18 2.10 -2.28 -26.09
CA GLY A 18 2.34 -3.30 -25.10
C GLY A 18 1.09 -3.38 -24.23
N CYS A 19 0.15 -4.22 -24.63
CA CYS A 19 -0.93 -4.63 -23.75
C CYS A 19 -0.25 -5.31 -22.56
N PHE A 20 -0.13 -4.60 -21.46
CA PHE A 20 0.28 -5.19 -20.20
C PHE A 20 -0.77 -6.23 -19.81
N THR A 21 -0.59 -7.45 -20.27
CA THR A 21 -1.47 -8.55 -19.91
C THR A 21 -1.03 -9.09 -18.56
N MET A 22 -1.95 -9.09 -17.62
CA MET A 22 -1.71 -9.76 -16.34
C MET A 22 -1.58 -11.27 -16.56
N THR A 23 -0.64 -11.87 -15.84
CA THR A 23 -0.51 -13.34 -15.83
C THR A 23 -1.73 -13.99 -15.16
N PRO A 24 -2.00 -15.28 -15.43
CA PRO A 24 -3.07 -16.00 -14.73
C PRO A 24 -2.94 -15.95 -13.19
N ALA A 25 -1.70 -15.93 -12.67
CA ALA A 25 -1.46 -15.80 -11.24
C ALA A 25 -1.86 -14.41 -10.72
N GLN A 26 -1.55 -13.35 -11.46
CA GLN A 26 -1.96 -11.98 -11.09
C GLN A 26 -3.48 -11.81 -11.17
N ASN A 27 -4.14 -12.41 -12.16
CA ASN A 27 -5.60 -12.39 -12.24
C ASN A 27 -6.24 -13.05 -11.01
N ARG A 28 -5.77 -14.24 -10.61
CA ARG A 28 -6.25 -14.89 -9.38
C ARG A 28 -6.01 -14.03 -8.14
N SER A 29 -4.82 -13.45 -8.02
CA SER A 29 -4.49 -12.54 -6.92
C SER A 29 -5.41 -11.30 -6.89
N LEU A 30 -5.75 -10.75 -8.06
CA LEU A 30 -6.70 -9.65 -8.16
C LEU A 30 -8.12 -10.06 -7.71
N ASP A 31 -8.56 -11.25 -8.10
CA ASP A 31 -9.87 -11.76 -7.68
C ASP A 31 -9.93 -11.96 -6.16
N GLU A 32 -8.84 -12.44 -5.54
CA GLU A 32 -8.71 -12.52 -4.07
C GLU A 32 -8.76 -11.14 -3.40
N VAL A 33 -8.13 -10.13 -4.01
CA VAL A 33 -8.19 -8.73 -3.51
C VAL A 33 -9.61 -8.18 -3.63
N ARG A 34 -10.33 -8.46 -4.72
CA ARG A 34 -11.74 -8.07 -4.88
C ARG A 34 -12.63 -8.68 -3.81
N VAL A 35 -12.50 -9.99 -3.58
CA VAL A 35 -13.22 -10.68 -2.51
C VAL A 35 -12.91 -10.07 -1.16
N PHE A 36 -11.65 -9.75 -0.89
CA PHE A 36 -11.24 -9.10 0.36
C PHE A 36 -11.88 -7.72 0.52
N ALA A 37 -11.93 -6.90 -0.53
CA ALA A 37 -12.57 -5.60 -0.52
C ALA A 37 -14.09 -5.70 -0.29
N ASP A 38 -14.77 -6.64 -0.98
CA ASP A 38 -16.21 -6.88 -0.85
C ASP A 38 -16.58 -7.35 0.56
N GLU A 39 -15.80 -8.29 1.13
CA GLU A 39 -16.01 -8.78 2.50
C GLU A 39 -15.77 -7.66 3.52
N THR A 40 -14.76 -6.82 3.31
CA THR A 40 -14.51 -5.65 4.17
C THR A 40 -15.71 -4.70 4.12
N ALA A 41 -16.17 -4.34 2.92
CA ALA A 41 -17.34 -3.48 2.76
C ALA A 41 -18.56 -4.04 3.49
N ARG A 42 -18.84 -5.34 3.34
CA ARG A 42 -19.96 -6.03 3.99
C ARG A 42 -19.84 -6.03 5.52
N ILE A 43 -18.66 -6.35 6.06
CA ILE A 43 -18.44 -6.46 7.52
C ILE A 43 -18.52 -5.12 8.21
N TYR A 44 -18.07 -4.05 7.55
CA TYR A 44 -18.07 -2.68 8.10
C TYR A 44 -19.28 -1.84 7.66
N GLY A 45 -20.23 -2.42 6.93
CA GLY A 45 -21.45 -1.73 6.49
C GLY A 45 -21.19 -0.60 5.50
N LEU A 46 -20.18 -0.73 4.65
CA LEU A 46 -19.77 0.26 3.67
C LEU A 46 -20.44 -0.01 2.31
N ALA A 47 -20.45 1.01 1.45
CA ALA A 47 -20.78 0.83 0.04
C ALA A 47 -19.74 -0.12 -0.63
N PRO A 48 -20.12 -0.83 -1.72
CA PRO A 48 -19.19 -1.69 -2.47
C PRO A 48 -17.93 -0.92 -2.88
N ILE A 49 -16.77 -1.57 -2.74
CA ILE A 49 -15.47 -1.01 -3.06
C ILE A 49 -14.98 -1.59 -4.39
N HIS A 50 -14.88 -0.75 -5.42
CA HIS A 50 -14.37 -1.19 -6.73
C HIS A 50 -12.85 -1.26 -6.72
N VAL A 51 -12.29 -2.43 -7.05
CA VAL A 51 -10.84 -2.63 -7.14
C VAL A 51 -10.37 -2.40 -8.57
N LEU A 52 -9.49 -1.42 -8.75
CA LEU A 52 -8.81 -1.09 -9.99
C LEU A 52 -7.34 -1.51 -9.94
N VAL A 53 -6.74 -1.79 -11.09
CA VAL A 53 -5.30 -2.11 -11.17
C VAL A 53 -4.57 -1.00 -11.91
N SER A 54 -3.52 -0.48 -11.28
CA SER A 54 -2.56 0.40 -11.95
C SER A 54 -1.42 -0.43 -12.55
N HIS A 55 -1.17 -0.20 -13.83
CA HIS A 55 -0.04 -0.81 -14.55
C HIS A 55 1.19 0.12 -14.57
N ASN A 56 1.06 1.36 -14.10
CA ASN A 56 2.19 2.27 -14.01
C ASN A 56 3.08 1.89 -12.81
N PRO A 57 4.35 1.50 -13.02
CA PRO A 57 5.26 1.14 -11.93
C PRO A 57 5.57 2.30 -10.97
N GLU A 58 5.40 3.55 -11.42
CA GLU A 58 5.59 4.76 -10.61
C GLU A 58 4.35 5.13 -9.78
N SER A 59 3.22 4.46 -10.03
CA SER A 59 2.02 4.69 -9.21
C SER A 59 2.25 4.25 -7.77
N PRO A 60 1.58 4.90 -6.81
CA PRO A 60 1.55 4.41 -5.43
C PRO A 60 1.22 2.91 -5.38
N VAL A 61 1.80 2.23 -4.40
CA VAL A 61 1.61 0.78 -4.20
C VAL A 61 0.13 0.45 -4.03
N GLY A 62 -0.58 1.29 -3.29
CA GLY A 62 -2.02 1.31 -3.17
C GLY A 62 -2.52 2.75 -3.13
N SER A 63 -3.78 2.94 -3.39
CA SER A 63 -4.46 4.23 -3.15
C SER A 63 -5.95 4.01 -3.01
N TYR A 64 -6.57 4.75 -2.12
CA TYR A 64 -8.01 4.72 -1.90
C TYR A 64 -8.64 6.05 -2.32
N ARG A 65 -9.85 5.98 -2.83
CA ARG A 65 -10.72 7.13 -3.07
C ARG A 65 -12.16 6.69 -2.89
N ARG A 66 -13.06 7.66 -2.73
CA ARG A 66 -14.47 7.37 -2.54
C ARG A 66 -15.00 6.42 -3.62
N GLY A 67 -15.42 5.23 -3.22
CA GLY A 67 -16.03 4.22 -4.09
C GLY A 67 -15.04 3.30 -4.81
N PHE A 68 -13.73 3.54 -4.76
CA PHE A 68 -12.77 2.63 -5.37
C PHE A 68 -11.39 2.63 -4.69
N PHE A 69 -10.72 1.52 -4.84
CA PHE A 69 -9.38 1.25 -4.38
C PHE A 69 -8.53 0.85 -5.58
N ALA A 70 -7.41 1.52 -5.76
CA ALA A 70 -6.46 1.18 -6.82
C ALA A 70 -5.25 0.46 -6.24
N VAL A 71 -4.89 -0.67 -6.82
CA VAL A 71 -3.71 -1.46 -6.44
C VAL A 71 -2.73 -1.53 -7.60
N ASN A 72 -1.44 -1.29 -7.32
CA ASN A 72 -0.40 -1.49 -8.32
C ASN A 72 -0.24 -2.98 -8.63
N GLN A 73 -0.07 -3.34 -9.91
CA GLN A 73 0.10 -4.74 -10.30
C GLN A 73 1.29 -5.45 -9.61
N LEU A 74 2.30 -4.72 -9.13
CA LEU A 74 3.41 -5.28 -8.38
C LEU A 74 2.97 -5.84 -7.02
N VAL A 75 1.93 -5.23 -6.40
CA VAL A 75 1.34 -5.70 -5.14
C VAL A 75 0.74 -7.08 -5.31
N LEU A 76 0.15 -7.37 -6.47
CA LEU A 76 -0.47 -8.67 -6.74
C LEU A 76 0.52 -9.86 -6.69
N ARG A 77 1.83 -9.57 -6.74
CA ARG A 77 2.91 -10.57 -6.60
C ARG A 77 3.65 -10.47 -5.28
N SER A 78 3.33 -9.46 -4.46
CA SER A 78 4.04 -9.21 -3.22
C SER A 78 3.63 -10.21 -2.14
N GLU A 79 4.59 -10.67 -1.35
CA GLU A 79 4.34 -11.39 -0.12
C GLU A 79 3.62 -10.53 0.93
N PHE A 80 3.71 -9.20 0.80
CA PHE A 80 3.03 -8.22 1.66
C PHE A 80 1.64 -7.82 1.13
N ARG A 81 1.13 -8.45 0.07
CA ARG A 81 -0.12 -8.08 -0.59
C ARG A 81 -1.26 -7.85 0.40
N ASP A 82 -1.53 -8.83 1.24
CA ASP A 82 -2.67 -8.76 2.15
C ASP A 82 -2.52 -7.68 3.22
N ALA A 83 -1.29 -7.42 3.69
CA ALA A 83 -1.01 -6.30 4.61
C ALA A 83 -1.22 -4.94 3.93
N ILE A 84 -0.74 -4.77 2.70
CA ILE A 84 -0.91 -3.55 1.91
C ILE A 84 -2.40 -3.31 1.64
N VAL A 85 -3.10 -4.32 1.16
CA VAL A 85 -4.54 -4.23 0.86
C VAL A 85 -5.34 -3.90 2.12
N ALA A 86 -5.02 -4.53 3.26
CA ALA A 86 -5.67 -4.25 4.53
C ALA A 86 -5.43 -2.80 4.99
N HIS A 87 -4.22 -2.26 4.79
CA HIS A 87 -3.89 -0.87 5.10
C HIS A 87 -4.73 0.11 4.27
N GLU A 88 -4.82 -0.09 2.96
CA GLU A 88 -5.63 0.78 2.09
C GLU A 88 -7.14 0.67 2.39
N LEU A 89 -7.62 -0.54 2.66
CA LEU A 89 -9.01 -0.75 3.10
C LEU A 89 -9.27 -0.12 4.47
N ALA A 90 -8.26 -0.03 5.34
CA ALA A 90 -8.36 0.66 6.62
C ALA A 90 -8.64 2.14 6.44
N HIS A 91 -7.99 2.82 5.50
CA HIS A 91 -8.32 4.19 5.16
C HIS A 91 -9.79 4.35 4.76
N TYR A 92 -10.32 3.38 4.00
CA TYR A 92 -11.71 3.38 3.58
C TYR A 92 -12.67 3.22 4.76
N VAL A 93 -12.38 2.25 5.64
CA VAL A 93 -13.17 1.98 6.86
C VAL A 93 -13.18 3.17 7.81
N LEU A 94 -12.06 3.90 7.90
CA LEU A 94 -11.90 5.07 8.77
C LEU A 94 -12.41 6.38 8.14
N GLY A 95 -12.87 6.36 6.88
CA GLY A 95 -13.36 7.55 6.19
C GLY A 95 -12.26 8.58 5.89
N HIS A 96 -11.04 8.13 5.67
CA HIS A 96 -9.89 9.00 5.39
C HIS A 96 -9.93 9.64 3.99
N ASP A 97 -10.93 9.30 3.16
CA ASP A 97 -11.26 9.99 1.91
C ASP A 97 -11.86 11.39 2.12
N ALA A 98 -12.28 11.69 3.34
CA ALA A 98 -12.71 13.03 3.71
C ALA A 98 -11.55 14.03 3.65
N ALA A 99 -11.87 15.28 3.25
CA ALA A 99 -10.90 16.35 3.22
C ALA A 99 -10.21 16.53 4.58
N LEU A 100 -8.93 16.93 4.57
CA LEU A 100 -8.22 17.32 5.78
C LEU A 100 -8.87 18.56 6.38
N THR A 101 -9.05 18.54 7.70
CA THR A 101 -9.77 19.61 8.43
C THR A 101 -8.83 20.70 8.95
N ALA A 102 -7.53 20.38 9.07
CA ALA A 102 -6.55 21.32 9.59
C ALA A 102 -6.32 22.52 8.67
N ALA A 103 -6.19 23.70 9.26
CA ALA A 103 -6.10 24.98 8.53
C ALA A 103 -4.71 25.21 7.92
N THR A 104 -3.63 24.85 8.61
CA THR A 104 -2.25 25.10 8.15
C THR A 104 -1.62 23.90 7.45
N PRO A 105 -0.62 24.10 6.59
CA PRO A 105 0.09 23.00 5.94
C PRO A 105 0.72 22.00 6.94
N GLU A 106 1.32 22.50 8.01
CA GLU A 106 1.96 21.70 9.07
C GLU A 106 0.94 20.86 9.82
N ALA A 107 -0.20 21.44 10.18
CA ALA A 107 -1.28 20.73 10.84
C ALA A 107 -1.92 19.67 9.90
N ARG A 108 -2.00 19.95 8.60
CA ARG A 108 -2.44 18.97 7.59
C ARG A 108 -1.47 17.81 7.44
N LEU A 109 -0.17 18.08 7.51
CA LEU A 109 0.84 17.00 7.52
C LEU A 109 0.67 16.12 8.76
N THR A 110 0.52 16.71 9.93
CA THR A 110 0.28 15.99 11.19
C THR A 110 -1.02 15.15 11.11
N GLU A 111 -2.09 15.73 10.56
CA GLU A 111 -3.36 15.00 10.37
C GLU A 111 -3.19 13.81 9.41
N ARG A 112 -2.46 13.96 8.30
CA ARG A 112 -2.14 12.85 7.40
C ARG A 112 -1.37 11.76 8.13
N GLN A 113 -0.29 12.13 8.82
CA GLN A 113 0.53 11.17 9.57
C GLN A 113 -0.29 10.41 10.62
N GLN A 114 -1.24 11.09 11.27
CA GLN A 114 -2.12 10.41 12.22
C GLN A 114 -3.06 9.41 11.51
N ARG A 115 -3.60 9.77 10.34
CA ARG A 115 -4.41 8.87 9.52
C ARG A 115 -3.64 7.61 9.10
N GLU A 116 -2.34 7.73 8.78
CA GLU A 116 -1.48 6.57 8.47
C GLU A 116 -1.30 5.66 9.69
N LEU A 117 -1.04 6.22 10.88
CA LEU A 117 -0.92 5.43 12.12
C LEU A 117 -2.23 4.69 12.45
N ASP A 118 -3.37 5.36 12.25
CA ASP A 118 -4.68 4.76 12.49
C ASP A 118 -5.00 3.67 11.44
N ALA A 119 -4.59 3.86 10.18
CA ALA A 119 -4.74 2.87 9.13
C ALA A 119 -3.85 1.63 9.40
N ASN A 120 -2.61 1.82 9.85
CA ASN A 120 -1.73 0.71 10.25
C ASN A 120 -2.38 -0.14 11.35
N ALA A 121 -2.93 0.47 12.40
CA ALA A 121 -3.60 -0.25 13.48
C ALA A 121 -4.89 -0.93 13.00
N LYS A 122 -5.73 -0.21 12.22
CA LYS A 122 -6.97 -0.75 11.68
C LYS A 122 -6.73 -1.91 10.71
N SER A 123 -5.61 -1.93 10.00
CA SER A 123 -5.25 -3.03 9.09
C SER A 123 -5.12 -4.37 9.82
N VAL A 124 -4.58 -4.37 11.04
CA VAL A 124 -4.50 -5.57 11.89
C VAL A 124 -5.89 -6.07 12.23
N GLU A 125 -6.81 -5.17 12.62
CA GLU A 125 -8.21 -5.54 12.89
C GLU A 125 -8.89 -6.11 11.63
N ILE A 126 -8.67 -5.51 10.46
CA ILE A 126 -9.25 -5.97 9.19
C ILE A 126 -8.73 -7.37 8.83
N LEU A 127 -7.42 -7.61 8.93
CA LEU A 127 -6.83 -8.93 8.71
C LEU A 127 -7.45 -9.98 9.65
N THR A 128 -7.66 -9.61 10.91
CA THR A 128 -8.25 -10.53 11.89
C THR A 128 -9.73 -10.80 11.61
N ARG A 129 -10.53 -9.75 11.41
CA ARG A 129 -12.00 -9.88 11.30
C ARG A 129 -12.47 -10.36 9.93
N VAL A 130 -11.78 -9.96 8.87
CA VAL A 130 -12.20 -10.24 7.49
C VAL A 130 -11.50 -11.47 6.93
N ARG A 131 -10.18 -11.60 7.19
CA ARG A 131 -9.39 -12.73 6.68
C ARG A 131 -9.29 -13.89 7.67
N GLY A 132 -9.78 -13.72 8.90
CA GLY A 132 -9.69 -14.75 9.94
C GLY A 132 -8.26 -15.04 10.42
N VAL A 133 -7.32 -14.12 10.17
CA VAL A 133 -5.94 -14.28 10.61
C VAL A 133 -5.86 -14.05 12.12
N PRO A 134 -5.18 -14.88 12.90
CA PRO A 134 -4.93 -14.61 14.32
C PRO A 134 -4.27 -13.25 14.52
N GLU A 135 -4.65 -12.51 15.58
CA GLU A 135 -4.22 -11.12 15.79
C GLU A 135 -2.70 -10.96 15.86
N ASP A 136 -1.99 -11.89 16.51
CA ASP A 136 -0.52 -11.88 16.56
C ASP A 136 0.11 -12.07 15.19
N GLN A 137 -0.50 -12.90 14.33
CA GLN A 137 -0.06 -13.09 12.95
C GLN A 137 -0.39 -11.86 12.09
N ALA A 138 -1.57 -11.26 12.25
CA ALA A 138 -1.96 -10.03 11.56
C ALA A 138 -1.02 -8.87 11.91
N LEU A 139 -0.66 -8.73 13.19
CA LEU A 139 0.32 -7.76 13.65
C LEU A 139 1.70 -8.00 13.02
N ARG A 140 2.15 -9.27 12.93
CA ARG A 140 3.42 -9.60 12.26
C ARG A 140 3.40 -9.25 10.77
N MET A 141 2.28 -9.45 10.09
CA MET A 141 2.14 -9.08 8.67
C MET A 141 2.28 -7.57 8.46
N ALA A 142 1.56 -6.75 9.25
CA ALA A 142 1.66 -5.30 9.21
C ALA A 142 3.07 -4.81 9.57
N TYR A 143 3.65 -5.32 10.64
CA TYR A 143 5.04 -5.03 11.05
C TYR A 143 6.05 -5.36 9.96
N SER A 144 5.96 -6.56 9.37
CA SER A 144 6.91 -7.01 8.34
C SER A 144 6.83 -6.14 7.08
N TYR A 145 5.65 -5.68 6.73
CA TYR A 145 5.46 -4.71 5.64
C TYR A 145 6.16 -3.39 5.94
N LEU A 146 5.90 -2.77 7.10
CA LEU A 146 6.54 -1.51 7.49
C LEU A 146 8.08 -1.65 7.58
N LEU A 147 8.58 -2.77 8.07
CA LEU A 147 10.00 -3.05 8.11
C LEU A 147 10.60 -3.19 6.71
N ASN A 148 9.89 -3.78 5.77
CA ASN A 148 10.31 -3.84 4.37
C ASN A 148 10.37 -2.43 3.74
N VAL A 149 9.40 -1.56 4.04
CA VAL A 149 9.42 -0.14 3.63
C VAL A 149 10.66 0.56 4.20
N HIS A 150 10.94 0.39 5.50
CA HIS A 150 12.13 0.93 6.14
C HIS A 150 13.43 0.52 5.44
N ARG A 151 13.60 -0.79 5.18
CA ARG A 151 14.79 -1.32 4.49
C ARG A 151 14.93 -0.81 3.04
N ARG A 152 13.79 -0.59 2.36
CA ARG A 152 13.79 0.00 1.01
C ARG A 152 14.31 1.44 1.04
N LEU A 153 13.82 2.25 1.95
CA LEU A 153 14.24 3.65 2.10
C LEU A 153 15.72 3.78 2.49
N GLN A 154 16.24 2.87 3.30
CA GLN A 154 17.68 2.86 3.60
C GLN A 154 18.53 2.61 2.35
N ARG A 155 18.03 1.85 1.37
CA ARG A 155 18.72 1.57 0.09
C ARG A 155 18.53 2.65 -0.95
N SER A 156 17.47 3.44 -0.84
CA SER A 156 17.13 4.53 -1.77
C SER A 156 16.82 5.81 -0.97
N PRO A 157 17.85 6.45 -0.39
CA PRO A 157 17.66 7.71 0.35
C PRO A 157 17.12 8.79 -0.59
N GLY A 158 16.06 9.48 -0.17
CA GLY A 158 15.43 10.56 -0.95
C GLY A 158 14.08 10.18 -1.55
N GLU A 159 13.62 8.94 -1.40
CA GLU A 159 12.23 8.59 -1.66
C GLU A 159 11.34 9.28 -0.62
N ASP A 160 10.47 10.18 -1.08
CA ASP A 160 9.55 10.91 -0.19
C ASP A 160 8.34 10.04 0.13
N LEU A 161 8.14 9.78 1.40
CA LEU A 161 6.96 9.11 1.91
C LEU A 161 5.86 10.13 2.21
N LEU A 162 5.40 10.84 1.20
CA LEU A 162 4.41 11.91 1.30
C LEU A 162 3.29 11.58 2.31
N GLY A 163 3.35 12.20 3.47
CA GLY A 163 2.35 12.07 4.52
C GLY A 163 2.59 10.97 5.55
N HIS A 164 3.60 10.14 5.40
CA HIS A 164 4.00 9.15 6.40
C HIS A 164 5.01 9.70 7.41
N ARG A 165 5.08 9.10 8.57
CA ARG A 165 6.21 9.24 9.49
C ARG A 165 7.36 8.32 9.05
N PRO A 166 8.56 8.52 9.61
CA PRO A 166 9.62 7.53 9.47
C PRO A 166 9.09 6.13 9.84
N PRO A 167 9.34 5.08 9.05
CA PRO A 167 8.73 3.76 9.28
C PRO A 167 9.00 3.18 10.67
N CYS A 168 10.13 3.52 11.28
CA CYS A 168 10.42 3.09 12.65
C CYS A 168 9.50 3.74 13.70
N GLU A 169 9.01 4.96 13.46
CA GLU A 169 8.03 5.60 14.33
C GLU A 169 6.65 4.96 14.13
N GLU A 170 6.28 4.64 12.90
CA GLU A 170 5.03 3.92 12.60
C GLU A 170 5.02 2.52 13.21
N ILE A 171 6.15 1.80 13.14
CA ILE A 171 6.32 0.51 13.80
C ILE A 171 6.18 0.65 15.32
N ALA A 172 6.81 1.66 15.92
CA ALA A 172 6.72 1.89 17.36
C ALA A 172 5.28 2.17 17.81
N ASP A 173 4.55 3.02 17.07
CA ASP A 173 3.13 3.30 17.33
C ASP A 173 2.27 2.03 17.20
N LEU A 174 2.46 1.27 16.11
CA LEU A 174 1.72 0.03 15.88
C LEU A 174 1.92 -0.95 17.04
N LEU A 175 3.17 -1.19 17.45
CA LEU A 175 3.48 -2.11 18.55
C LEU A 175 2.96 -1.61 19.91
N ALA A 176 2.94 -0.30 20.15
CA ALA A 176 2.38 0.28 21.36
C ALA A 176 0.86 0.06 21.48
N ARG A 177 0.15 -0.04 20.37
CA ARG A 177 -1.30 -0.31 20.33
C ARG A 177 -1.66 -1.77 20.58
N TYR A 178 -0.71 -2.71 20.46
CA TYR A 178 -0.89 -4.15 20.62
C TYR A 178 0.05 -4.77 21.66
N PRO A 179 0.15 -4.26 22.87
CA PRO A 179 1.16 -4.69 23.85
C PRO A 179 0.98 -6.16 24.28
N ALA A 180 -0.26 -6.66 24.27
CA ALA A 180 -0.56 -8.05 24.65
C ALA A 180 -0.07 -9.09 23.65
N GLN A 181 0.19 -8.69 22.39
CA GLN A 181 0.60 -9.57 21.30
C GLN A 181 2.11 -9.64 21.10
N LEU A 182 2.89 -8.89 21.87
CA LEU A 182 4.36 -8.86 21.77
C LEU A 182 5.02 -10.10 22.42
N THR A 183 4.54 -11.28 22.10
CA THR A 183 5.15 -12.55 22.55
C THR A 183 6.42 -12.90 21.77
N TRP A 184 6.62 -12.27 20.62
CA TRP A 184 7.83 -12.37 19.81
C TRP A 184 8.65 -11.10 20.00
N THR A 185 9.87 -11.26 20.46
CA THR A 185 10.83 -10.16 20.51
C THR A 185 11.10 -9.69 19.08
N ALA A 186 10.40 -8.65 18.61
CA ALA A 186 10.88 -7.85 17.52
C ALA A 186 12.23 -7.31 17.96
N ARG A 187 13.31 -7.94 17.55
CA ARG A 187 14.63 -7.30 17.60
C ARG A 187 14.52 -6.13 16.67
N LEU A 188 14.29 -4.97 17.29
CA LEU A 188 13.95 -3.75 16.61
C LEU A 188 15.18 -3.33 15.79
N GLU A 189 15.20 -3.65 14.51
CA GLU A 189 16.07 -2.93 13.55
C GLU A 189 15.83 -1.42 13.64
N CYS A 190 14.69 -1.06 14.20
CA CYS A 190 14.23 0.28 14.53
C CYS A 190 14.48 0.72 15.97
N ALA A 191 15.35 0.04 16.75
CA ALA A 191 15.75 0.57 18.04
C ALA A 191 16.36 1.96 17.82
N PRO A 192 15.95 2.98 18.60
CA PRO A 192 16.58 4.30 18.48
C PRO A 192 18.08 4.09 18.65
N GLN A 193 18.85 4.44 17.62
CA GLN A 193 20.29 4.54 17.77
C GLN A 193 20.48 5.54 18.91
N ARG A 194 20.86 5.04 20.10
CA ARG A 194 21.27 5.92 21.18
C ARG A 194 22.37 6.77 20.56
N SER A 195 22.05 8.03 20.32
CA SER A 195 23.03 9.02 19.92
C SER A 195 24.17 8.84 20.93
N ALA A 196 25.29 8.34 20.46
CA ALA A 196 26.55 8.43 21.21
C ALA A 196 26.88 9.92 21.23
N VAL A 197 26.16 10.65 22.10
CA VAL A 197 26.54 11.99 22.49
C VAL A 197 27.76 11.77 23.36
N GLY A 198 28.91 12.11 22.78
CA GLY A 198 30.23 11.93 23.31
C GLY A 198 30.37 12.41 24.74
N GLY A 199 31.13 11.64 25.48
CA GLY A 199 31.88 12.13 26.62
C GLY A 199 33.10 12.93 26.19
#